data_c02ffacc739415394719663ddd190b84
#
_entry.id   c02ffacc739415394719663ddd190b84
#
_cell.length_a   1.000
_cell.length_b   1.000
_cell.length_c   1.000
_cell.angle_alpha   90.00
_cell.angle_beta   90.00
_cell.angle_gamma   90.00
#
_symmetry.space_group_name_H-M   'P 1'
#
loop_
_entity.id
_entity.type
_entity.pdbx_description
1 polymer ?
#
loop_
_entity_poly.entity_id
_entity_poly.type
_entity_poly.pdbx_seq_one_letter_code
_entity_poly.pdbx_strand_id
1 'polypeptide(L)'
;MADDRVTRRCDCGAPAGPLGVCADYYYRILAEEQADPQMYRWHAPVVCVYLLQHPAGAHQKSLDGQFRLLQLYLDKGLDALLRVAAHQVARNNHRARSGYDMRPLAPYAPLPLGGPPQRFRATFCGLPFESDSFVSDGHAAYGNRIETIAEATAEAWRTVQA
;
A
#
# COMPACT_ATOMS: atom_id res chain seq x y z
N MET A 1 -38.96 -3.91 -8.87
CA MET A 1 -38.19 -3.96 -7.62
C MET A 1 -36.80 -3.42 -7.97
N ALA A 2 -36.54 -2.17 -7.63
CA ALA A 2 -35.22 -1.58 -7.81
C ALA A 2 -34.24 -2.29 -6.87
N ASP A 3 -33.16 -2.81 -7.45
CA ASP A 3 -32.02 -3.40 -6.72
C ASP A 3 -31.36 -2.26 -5.91
N ASP A 4 -31.74 -2.15 -4.67
CA ASP A 4 -31.24 -1.15 -3.69
C ASP A 4 -29.86 -1.62 -3.18
N ARG A 5 -28.96 -1.95 -4.11
CA ARG A 5 -27.52 -1.99 -3.85
C ARG A 5 -27.07 -0.55 -3.68
N VAL A 6 -27.33 0.01 -2.48
CA VAL A 6 -26.58 1.15 -2.00
C VAL A 6 -25.11 0.85 -2.37
N THR A 7 -24.57 1.60 -3.31
CA THR A 7 -23.17 1.44 -3.74
C THR A 7 -22.29 1.73 -2.54
N ARG A 8 -21.92 0.66 -1.84
CA ARG A 8 -21.05 0.74 -0.67
C ARG A 8 -19.73 1.34 -1.13
N ARG A 9 -19.31 2.40 -0.46
CA ARG A 9 -18.04 3.06 -0.73
C ARG A 9 -17.04 2.74 0.36
N CYS A 10 -15.78 2.64 -0.03
CA CYS A 10 -14.66 2.60 0.90
C CYS A 10 -14.37 4.00 1.45
N ASP A 11 -13.77 4.09 2.62
CA ASP A 11 -13.35 5.36 3.24
C ASP A 11 -12.36 6.15 2.37
N CYS A 12 -11.61 5.48 1.50
CA CYS A 12 -10.74 6.13 0.51
C CYS A 12 -11.50 6.74 -0.70
N GLY A 13 -12.83 6.66 -0.69
CA GLY A 13 -13.70 7.18 -1.75
C GLY A 13 -13.96 6.21 -2.91
N ALA A 14 -13.29 5.05 -2.96
CA ALA A 14 -13.51 4.06 -4.02
C ALA A 14 -14.87 3.37 -3.87
N PRO A 15 -15.56 3.06 -4.99
CA PRO A 15 -16.70 2.16 -4.95
C PRO A 15 -16.21 0.75 -4.57
N ALA A 16 -17.04 0.02 -3.81
CA ALA A 16 -16.74 -1.37 -3.48
C ALA A 16 -16.66 -2.22 -4.76
N GLY A 17 -15.71 -3.14 -4.78
CA GLY A 17 -15.57 -4.14 -5.83
C GLY A 17 -16.29 -5.46 -5.49
N PRO A 18 -16.07 -6.50 -6.32
CA PRO A 18 -16.68 -7.83 -6.08
C PRO A 18 -16.39 -8.46 -4.72
N LEU A 19 -15.21 -8.21 -4.15
CA LEU A 19 -14.86 -8.71 -2.81
C LEU A 19 -15.35 -7.80 -1.67
N GLY A 20 -15.75 -6.56 -1.97
CA GLY A 20 -16.14 -5.58 -0.97
C GLY A 20 -15.34 -4.29 -1.05
N VAL A 21 -15.02 -3.70 0.11
CA VAL A 21 -14.20 -2.48 0.22
C VAL A 21 -12.71 -2.83 0.27
N CYS A 22 -11.83 -1.82 0.21
CA CYS A 22 -10.38 -2.04 0.18
C CYS A 22 -9.87 -2.93 1.33
N ALA A 23 -10.46 -2.87 2.51
CA ALA A 23 -10.09 -3.72 3.63
C ALA A 23 -10.30 -5.21 3.33
N ASP A 24 -11.40 -5.55 2.65
CA ASP A 24 -11.70 -6.94 2.28
C ASP A 24 -10.65 -7.48 1.29
N TYR A 25 -10.23 -6.65 0.32
CA TYR A 25 -9.12 -6.96 -0.59
C TYR A 25 -7.80 -7.12 0.14
N TYR A 26 -7.47 -6.16 1.00
CA TYR A 26 -6.22 -6.13 1.73
C TYR A 26 -6.04 -7.38 2.60
N TYR A 27 -7.04 -7.74 3.39
CA TYR A 27 -6.97 -8.95 4.21
C TYR A 27 -6.92 -10.24 3.38
N ARG A 28 -7.57 -10.25 2.23
CA ARG A 28 -7.47 -11.39 1.30
C ARG A 28 -6.07 -11.50 0.70
N ILE A 29 -5.45 -10.38 0.33
CA ILE A 29 -4.05 -10.35 -0.12
C ILE A 29 -3.13 -10.91 0.97
N LEU A 30 -3.26 -10.44 2.22
CA LEU A 30 -2.43 -10.94 3.31
C LEU A 30 -2.58 -12.44 3.54
N ALA A 31 -3.79 -12.96 3.39
CA ALA A 31 -4.04 -14.40 3.51
C ALA A 31 -3.38 -15.21 2.38
N GLU A 32 -3.45 -14.72 1.14
CA GLU A 32 -2.83 -15.38 -0.01
C GLU A 32 -1.30 -15.34 0.05
N GLU A 33 -0.72 -14.21 0.51
CA GLU A 33 0.73 -14.05 0.72
C GLU A 33 1.31 -15.10 1.70
N GLN A 34 0.54 -15.56 2.68
CA GLN A 34 0.99 -16.59 3.63
C GLN A 34 1.24 -17.94 2.96
N ALA A 35 0.54 -18.22 1.87
CA ALA A 35 0.66 -19.46 1.12
C ALA A 35 1.58 -19.32 -0.11
N ASP A 36 1.93 -18.11 -0.51
CA ASP A 36 2.69 -17.83 -1.73
C ASP A 36 3.88 -16.88 -1.45
N PRO A 37 5.09 -17.45 -1.22
CA PRO A 37 6.30 -16.64 -0.97
C PRO A 37 6.67 -15.68 -2.11
N GLN A 38 6.31 -15.99 -3.35
CA GLN A 38 6.56 -15.08 -4.48
C GLN A 38 5.64 -13.87 -4.42
N MET A 39 4.38 -14.04 -4.05
CA MET A 39 3.44 -12.95 -3.83
C MET A 39 3.84 -12.11 -2.62
N TYR A 40 4.35 -12.72 -1.55
CA TYR A 40 4.81 -12.03 -0.34
C TYR A 40 5.89 -10.98 -0.60
N ARG A 41 6.61 -11.05 -1.69
CA ARG A 41 7.61 -10.02 -2.07
C ARG A 41 6.99 -8.62 -2.17
N TRP A 42 5.71 -8.51 -2.49
CA TRP A 42 5.00 -7.23 -2.56
C TRP A 42 4.33 -6.80 -1.25
N HIS A 43 4.54 -7.56 -0.16
CA HIS A 43 3.95 -7.24 1.14
C HIS A 43 4.24 -5.80 1.58
N ALA A 44 5.50 -5.37 1.54
CA ALA A 44 5.88 -4.02 1.97
C ALA A 44 5.20 -2.90 1.15
N PRO A 45 5.23 -2.90 -0.19
CA PRO A 45 4.48 -1.90 -0.96
C PRO A 45 2.95 -1.99 -0.75
N VAL A 46 2.38 -3.18 -0.60
CA VAL A 46 0.96 -3.36 -0.29
C VAL A 46 0.59 -2.69 1.03
N VAL A 47 1.38 -2.90 2.09
CA VAL A 47 1.17 -2.25 3.39
C VAL A 47 1.31 -0.73 3.28
N CYS A 48 2.35 -0.22 2.62
CA CYS A 48 2.54 1.22 2.41
C CYS A 48 1.32 1.86 1.74
N VAL A 49 0.86 1.28 0.65
CA VAL A 49 -0.29 1.77 -0.12
C VAL A 49 -1.55 1.73 0.72
N TYR A 50 -1.83 0.62 1.40
CA TYR A 50 -3.04 0.49 2.19
C TYR A 50 -3.12 1.54 3.29
N LEU A 51 -2.05 1.74 4.05
CA LEU A 51 -2.00 2.74 5.14
C LEU A 51 -2.12 4.17 4.61
N LEU A 52 -1.52 4.48 3.47
CA LEU A 52 -1.58 5.81 2.87
C LEU A 52 -2.93 6.11 2.20
N GLN A 53 -3.66 5.10 1.73
CA GLN A 53 -5.03 5.25 1.23
C GLN A 53 -6.07 5.26 2.36
N HIS A 54 -5.73 4.72 3.54
CA HIS A 54 -6.62 4.61 4.70
C HIS A 54 -5.90 5.12 5.96
N PRO A 55 -5.54 6.42 6.01
CA PRO A 55 -4.70 6.95 7.08
C PRO A 55 -5.41 7.18 8.41
N ALA A 56 -6.74 6.98 8.47
CA ALA A 56 -7.51 7.20 9.68
C ALA A 56 -6.98 6.35 10.85
N GLY A 57 -6.69 7.01 11.97
CA GLY A 57 -6.15 6.35 13.17
C GLY A 57 -4.66 6.02 13.14
N ALA A 58 -3.97 6.26 12.02
CA ALA A 58 -2.52 6.07 11.94
C ALA A 58 -1.76 7.30 12.46
N HIS A 59 -0.61 7.04 13.08
CA HIS A 59 0.25 8.11 13.59
C HIS A 59 0.94 8.84 12.43
N GLN A 60 1.01 10.17 12.49
CA GLN A 60 1.67 11.02 11.45
C GLN A 60 3.09 10.55 11.13
N LYS A 61 3.89 10.23 12.16
CA LYS A 61 5.25 9.72 11.98
C LYS A 61 5.30 8.39 11.24
N SER A 62 4.34 7.50 11.49
CA SER A 62 4.22 6.22 10.80
C SER A 62 3.87 6.44 9.33
N LEU A 63 2.91 7.31 9.03
CA LEU A 63 2.53 7.66 7.66
C LEU A 63 3.68 8.33 6.90
N ASP A 64 4.47 9.18 7.54
CA ASP A 64 5.67 9.78 6.93
C ASP A 64 6.67 8.70 6.50
N GLY A 65 6.93 7.73 7.37
CA GLY A 65 7.78 6.59 7.05
C GLY A 65 7.24 5.77 5.86
N GLN A 66 5.94 5.49 5.84
CA GLN A 66 5.29 4.76 4.74
C GLN A 66 5.37 5.54 3.42
N PHE A 67 5.18 6.85 3.46
CA PHE A 67 5.26 7.69 2.26
C PHE A 67 6.68 7.75 1.67
N ARG A 68 7.70 7.82 2.52
CA ARG A 68 9.11 7.76 2.08
C ARG A 68 9.48 6.38 1.52
N LEU A 69 9.01 5.29 2.15
CA LEU A 69 9.20 3.93 1.63
C LEU A 69 8.52 3.75 0.27
N LEU A 70 7.32 4.30 0.09
CA LEU A 70 6.62 4.27 -1.19
C LEU A 70 7.41 5.00 -2.28
N GLN A 71 7.98 6.16 -1.97
CA GLN A 71 8.83 6.90 -2.92
C GLN A 71 10.10 6.12 -3.26
N LEU A 72 10.75 5.49 -2.29
CA LEU A 72 11.90 4.61 -2.53
C LEU A 72 11.53 3.47 -3.48
N TYR A 73 10.40 2.81 -3.24
CA TYR A 73 9.91 1.74 -4.10
C TYR A 73 9.70 2.20 -5.55
N LEU A 74 9.06 3.35 -5.74
CA LEU A 74 8.80 3.89 -7.08
C LEU A 74 10.07 4.38 -7.79
N ASP A 75 11.08 4.83 -7.04
CA ASP A 75 12.35 5.33 -7.57
C ASP A 75 13.36 4.21 -7.85
N LYS A 76 13.52 3.27 -6.93
CA LYS A 76 14.58 2.25 -6.94
C LYS A 76 14.08 0.82 -7.13
N GLY A 77 12.78 0.60 -7.13
CA GLY A 77 12.17 -0.70 -7.34
C GLY A 77 12.04 -1.56 -6.08
N LEU A 78 11.45 -2.74 -6.28
CA LEU A 78 11.09 -3.66 -5.21
C LEU A 78 12.30 -4.14 -4.39
N ASP A 79 13.40 -4.48 -5.05
CA ASP A 79 14.59 -5.02 -4.37
C ASP A 79 15.20 -4.00 -3.40
N ALA A 80 15.19 -2.70 -3.75
CA ALA A 80 15.64 -1.65 -2.86
C ALA A 80 14.75 -1.53 -1.61
N LEU A 81 13.44 -1.57 -1.81
CA LEU A 81 12.48 -1.56 -0.69
C LEU A 81 12.67 -2.78 0.22
N LEU A 82 12.84 -3.98 -0.36
CA LEU A 82 13.04 -5.21 0.41
C LEU A 82 14.32 -5.16 1.25
N ARG A 83 15.41 -4.58 0.74
CA ARG A 83 16.64 -4.38 1.53
C ARG A 83 16.43 -3.46 2.72
N VAL A 84 15.72 -2.36 2.54
CA VAL A 84 15.41 -1.43 3.64
C VAL A 84 14.48 -2.09 4.66
N ALA A 85 13.44 -2.77 4.21
CA ALA A 85 12.51 -3.49 5.08
C ALA A 85 13.24 -4.56 5.92
N ALA A 86 14.11 -5.36 5.32
CA ALA A 86 14.91 -6.36 6.01
C ALA A 86 15.86 -5.73 7.05
N HIS A 87 16.47 -4.60 6.74
CA HIS A 87 17.31 -3.84 7.66
C HIS A 87 16.52 -3.36 8.89
N GLN A 88 15.31 -2.85 8.71
CA GLN A 88 14.45 -2.43 9.82
C GLN A 88 14.05 -3.60 10.72
N VAL A 89 13.68 -4.74 10.13
CA VAL A 89 13.35 -5.96 10.89
C VAL A 89 14.56 -6.43 11.70
N ALA A 90 15.76 -6.48 11.12
CA ALA A 90 16.98 -6.88 11.80
C ALA A 90 17.28 -5.95 13.00
N ARG A 91 17.12 -4.64 12.85
CA ARG A 91 17.29 -3.66 13.95
C ARG A 91 16.31 -3.91 15.10
N ASN A 92 15.05 -4.16 14.79
CA ASN A 92 14.02 -4.44 15.79
C ASN A 92 14.31 -5.74 16.58
N ASN A 93 14.84 -6.76 15.91
CA ASN A 93 15.15 -8.05 16.54
C ASN A 93 16.37 -8.02 17.46
N HIS A 94 17.27 -7.05 17.33
CA HIS A 94 18.48 -6.93 18.13
C HIS A 94 18.30 -6.24 19.50
N ARG A 95 17.08 -6.16 20.04
CA ARG A 95 16.76 -5.52 21.32
C ARG A 95 17.23 -4.05 21.46
N ALA A 96 17.85 -3.50 20.44
CA ALA A 96 18.16 -2.09 20.38
C ALA A 96 16.85 -1.37 20.05
N ARG A 97 16.17 -0.84 21.08
CA ARG A 97 14.98 0.02 20.93
C ARG A 97 15.34 1.37 20.27
N SER A 98 16.24 1.34 19.30
CA SER A 98 16.80 2.52 18.65
C SER A 98 15.91 3.15 17.58
N GLY A 99 14.65 2.68 17.46
CA GLY A 99 13.71 3.21 16.49
C GLY A 99 14.04 2.88 15.04
N TYR A 100 13.27 3.45 14.13
CA TYR A 100 13.44 3.29 12.70
C TYR A 100 14.71 3.99 12.21
N ASP A 101 15.52 3.32 11.39
CA ASP A 101 16.66 3.95 10.72
C ASP A 101 16.17 4.71 9.49
N MET A 102 16.05 6.03 9.62
CA MET A 102 15.55 6.90 8.56
C MET A 102 16.61 7.32 7.54
N ARG A 103 17.88 6.97 7.74
CA ARG A 103 18.98 7.38 6.83
C ARG A 103 18.77 6.95 5.39
N PRO A 104 18.33 5.71 5.09
CA PRO A 104 18.05 5.29 3.71
C PRO A 104 16.89 6.06 3.07
N LEU A 105 16.01 6.66 3.87
CA LEU A 105 14.81 7.37 3.44
C LEU A 105 14.99 8.89 3.42
N ALA A 106 16.12 9.39 3.92
CA ALA A 106 16.41 10.83 3.99
C ALA A 106 16.30 11.57 2.64
N PRO A 107 16.65 10.98 1.48
CA PRO A 107 16.51 11.65 0.19
C PRO A 107 15.05 11.91 -0.23
N TYR A 108 14.09 11.20 0.36
CA TYR A 108 12.69 11.27 -0.05
C TYR A 108 11.90 12.33 0.73
N ALA A 109 10.95 12.95 0.03
CA ALA A 109 10.14 14.02 0.60
C ALA A 109 9.29 13.54 1.77
N PRO A 110 9.09 14.39 2.81
CA PRO A 110 8.20 14.07 3.91
C PRO A 110 6.73 14.01 3.46
N LEU A 111 5.90 13.39 4.30
CA LEU A 111 4.46 13.36 4.07
C LEU A 111 3.91 14.80 4.03
N PRO A 112 3.10 15.15 3.02
CA PRO A 112 2.44 16.44 2.95
C PRO A 112 1.55 16.73 4.15
N LEU A 113 1.55 17.98 4.63
CA LEU A 113 0.78 18.40 5.80
C LEU A 113 -0.66 18.85 5.49
N GLY A 114 -1.05 18.88 4.22
CA GLY A 114 -2.38 19.35 3.76
C GLY A 114 -3.54 18.40 4.07
N GLY A 115 -3.29 17.32 4.79
CA GLY A 115 -4.28 16.29 5.10
C GLY A 115 -4.34 15.17 4.06
N PRO A 116 -5.10 14.09 4.33
CA PRO A 116 -5.17 12.96 3.43
C PRO A 116 -5.92 13.28 2.14
N PRO A 117 -5.51 12.69 0.99
CA PRO A 117 -6.27 12.75 -0.24
C PRO A 117 -7.67 12.14 -0.07
N GLN A 118 -8.66 12.70 -0.75
CA GLN A 118 -10.03 12.18 -0.71
C GLN A 118 -10.33 11.19 -1.84
N ARG A 119 -9.45 11.10 -2.83
CA ARG A 119 -9.59 10.24 -4.01
C ARG A 119 -8.24 9.74 -4.48
N PHE A 120 -8.25 8.50 -4.98
CA PHE A 120 -7.11 7.86 -5.60
C PHE A 120 -7.54 7.33 -6.97
N ARG A 121 -6.70 7.51 -7.99
CA ARG A 121 -6.96 7.06 -9.36
C ARG A 121 -7.03 5.53 -9.46
N ALA A 122 -6.30 4.82 -8.62
CA ALA A 122 -6.31 3.36 -8.51
C ALA A 122 -6.30 2.95 -7.04
N THR A 123 -7.08 1.92 -6.70
CA THR A 123 -7.25 1.40 -5.34
C THR A 123 -7.32 -0.12 -5.36
N PHE A 124 -7.29 -0.74 -4.18
CA PHE A 124 -7.43 -2.20 -4.05
C PHE A 124 -8.74 -2.74 -4.61
N CYS A 125 -9.84 -1.96 -4.52
CA CYS A 125 -11.14 -2.37 -5.08
C CYS A 125 -11.14 -2.59 -6.59
N GLY A 126 -10.15 -2.08 -7.30
CA GLY A 126 -9.97 -2.28 -8.74
C GLY A 126 -9.13 -3.50 -9.12
N LEU A 127 -8.58 -4.23 -8.15
CA LEU A 127 -7.76 -5.40 -8.43
C LEU A 127 -8.61 -6.56 -8.97
N PRO A 128 -8.21 -7.19 -10.10
CA PRO A 128 -8.81 -8.42 -10.56
C PRO A 128 -8.60 -9.54 -9.54
N PHE A 129 -9.67 -10.27 -9.26
CA PHE A 129 -9.64 -11.45 -8.40
C PHE A 129 -10.38 -12.57 -9.14
N GLU A 130 -9.63 -13.49 -9.69
CA GLU A 130 -10.13 -14.56 -10.55
C GLU A 130 -9.59 -15.91 -10.08
N SER A 131 -10.38 -16.97 -10.24
CA SER A 131 -9.99 -18.31 -9.79
C SER A 131 -9.51 -18.36 -8.33
N ASP A 132 -10.16 -17.56 -7.48
CA ASP A 132 -9.87 -17.42 -6.04
C ASP A 132 -8.45 -16.92 -5.75
N SER A 133 -7.86 -16.09 -6.64
CA SER A 133 -6.49 -15.59 -6.54
C SER A 133 -6.31 -14.21 -7.18
N PHE A 134 -5.37 -13.42 -6.62
CA PHE A 134 -4.87 -12.18 -7.24
C PHE A 134 -3.75 -12.41 -8.25
N VAL A 135 -3.16 -13.60 -8.25
CA VAL A 135 -2.02 -13.96 -9.12
C VAL A 135 -2.37 -15.00 -10.19
N SER A 136 -3.66 -15.16 -10.51
CA SER A 136 -4.14 -16.12 -11.52
C SER A 136 -3.51 -15.90 -12.90
N ASP A 137 -3.16 -14.67 -13.25
CA ASP A 137 -2.47 -14.29 -14.48
C ASP A 137 -0.96 -14.05 -14.28
N GLY A 138 -0.41 -14.48 -13.15
CA GLY A 138 1.03 -14.43 -12.83
C GLY A 138 1.43 -13.34 -11.85
N HIS A 139 2.54 -13.58 -11.16
CA HIS A 139 3.09 -12.67 -10.15
C HIS A 139 3.55 -11.33 -10.74
N ALA A 140 4.10 -11.34 -11.96
CA ALA A 140 4.52 -10.12 -12.64
C ALA A 140 3.35 -9.19 -12.94
N ALA A 141 2.22 -9.73 -13.40
CA ALA A 141 1.00 -8.97 -13.65
C ALA A 141 0.44 -8.37 -12.34
N TYR A 142 0.43 -9.13 -11.26
CA TYR A 142 0.06 -8.66 -9.94
C TYR A 142 0.99 -7.52 -9.49
N GLY A 143 2.29 -7.69 -9.58
CA GLY A 143 3.28 -6.67 -9.22
C GLY A 143 3.09 -5.36 -9.97
N ASN A 144 2.80 -5.42 -11.26
CA ASN A 144 2.51 -4.23 -12.08
C ASN A 144 1.25 -3.50 -11.60
N ARG A 145 0.22 -4.22 -11.15
CA ARG A 145 -0.98 -3.61 -10.58
C ARG A 145 -0.71 -2.94 -9.24
N ILE A 146 0.09 -3.55 -8.39
CA ILE A 146 0.52 -2.94 -7.12
C ILE A 146 1.33 -1.66 -7.39
N GLU A 147 2.23 -1.67 -8.36
CA GLU A 147 2.97 -0.47 -8.78
C GLU A 147 2.04 0.64 -9.27
N THR A 148 1.04 0.31 -10.08
CA THR A 148 0.02 1.28 -10.55
C THR A 148 -0.74 1.92 -9.37
N ILE A 149 -1.13 1.13 -8.38
CA ILE A 149 -1.80 1.66 -7.17
C ILE A 149 -0.82 2.51 -6.35
N ALA A 150 0.45 2.11 -6.26
CA ALA A 150 1.50 2.85 -5.58
C ALA A 150 1.74 4.23 -6.22
N GLU A 151 1.85 4.29 -7.54
CA GLU A 151 1.96 5.55 -8.31
C GLU A 151 0.77 6.47 -8.06
N ALA A 152 -0.45 5.93 -8.17
CA ALA A 152 -1.68 6.69 -7.92
C ALA A 152 -1.75 7.23 -6.49
N THR A 153 -1.25 6.47 -5.52
CA THR A 153 -1.21 6.87 -4.11
C THR A 153 -0.22 8.01 -3.89
N ALA A 154 1.00 7.88 -4.40
CA ALA A 154 2.03 8.92 -4.28
C ALA A 154 1.62 10.21 -4.98
N GLU A 155 1.03 10.12 -6.18
CA GLU A 155 0.50 11.25 -6.94
C GLU A 155 -0.57 12.02 -6.14
N ALA A 156 -1.55 11.29 -5.58
CA ALA A 156 -2.62 11.89 -4.80
C ALA A 156 -2.09 12.67 -3.58
N TRP A 157 -1.14 12.11 -2.83
CA TRP A 157 -0.53 12.78 -1.70
C TRP A 157 0.29 14.03 -2.08
N ARG A 158 0.98 14.00 -3.22
CA ARG A 158 1.71 15.18 -3.73
C ARG A 158 0.76 16.30 -4.15
N THR A 159 -0.41 15.97 -4.66
CA THR A 159 -1.39 16.95 -5.15
C THR A 159 -2.07 17.73 -4.03
N VAL A 160 -2.18 17.17 -2.82
CA VAL A 160 -2.76 17.90 -1.66
C VAL A 160 -1.91 19.08 -1.20
N GLN A 161 -0.66 19.22 -1.68
CA GLN A 161 0.20 20.38 -1.36
C GLN A 161 -0.12 21.63 -2.20
N ALA A 162 -0.83 21.43 -3.29
CA ALA A 162 -1.24 22.53 -4.15
C ALA A 162 -2.57 23.13 -3.66
#